data_73fa9388df31fbd8be1459b6f2c18b5e
#
_entry.id   73fa9388df31fbd8be1459b6f2c18b5e
#
_cell.length_a   1.000
_cell.length_b   1.000
_cell.length_c   1.000
_cell.angle_alpha   90.00
_cell.angle_beta   90.00
_cell.angle_gamma   90.00
#
_symmetry.space_group_name_H-M   'P 1'
#
loop_
_entity.id
_entity.type
_entity.pdbx_description
1 polymer ?
#
loop_
_entity_poly.entity_id
_entity_poly.type
_entity_poly.pdbx_seq_one_letter_code
_entity_poly.pdbx_strand_id
1 'polypeptide(L)'
;MPVPNWYFTTVSSFNELKEKNEQSPSLSGIQFQTTQYRRFITTESFGIFGAYIYPFAVPYFFNIPSSQTSNLAFDFDTFLSRPGRELEEQIMLAGNNYKRAEILSAFLIARLRQNVLKDDRIAVAIRNVIHNKQYRTVAQLADAYNLSARQFDRRFKESAGFSPKTYMRLTRLQDALRQYNTDKTLTQIALECGYYDQSHFIHDVKEFTGYHPGFYFSGKAEGTEYRNT
;
A
#
# COMPACT_ATOMS: atom_id res chain seq x y z
N MET A 1 15.78 3.24 -3.57
CA MET A 1 14.99 3.17 -2.34
C MET A 1 13.60 2.68 -2.67
N PRO A 2 13.05 1.64 -2.03
CA PRO A 2 11.67 1.28 -2.28
C PRO A 2 10.77 2.43 -1.82
N VAL A 3 9.90 2.86 -2.70
CA VAL A 3 8.88 3.84 -2.36
C VAL A 3 7.88 3.15 -1.44
N PRO A 4 7.50 3.72 -0.30
CA PRO A 4 6.51 3.11 0.57
C PRO A 4 5.26 2.73 -0.22
N ASN A 5 4.83 1.49 -0.09
CA ASN A 5 3.73 0.94 -0.90
C ASN A 5 2.38 1.23 -0.25
N TRP A 6 2.03 2.49 -0.07
CA TRP A 6 0.73 2.88 0.52
C TRP A 6 -0.49 2.48 -0.33
N TYR A 7 -0.25 2.08 -1.58
CA TYR A 7 -1.32 1.67 -2.51
C TYR A 7 -1.53 0.17 -2.61
N PHE A 8 -0.73 -0.64 -1.90
CA PHE A 8 -0.76 -2.07 -2.10
C PHE A 8 -1.06 -2.79 -0.80
N THR A 9 -1.86 -3.83 -0.90
CA THR A 9 -1.97 -4.85 0.11
C THR A 9 -0.81 -5.82 -0.11
N THR A 10 0.01 -6.02 0.91
CA THR A 10 1.18 -6.90 0.83
C THR A 10 0.86 -8.20 1.54
N VAL A 11 1.17 -9.30 0.88
CA VAL A 11 1.22 -10.63 1.50
C VAL A 11 2.68 -10.92 1.80
N SER A 12 3.07 -10.87 3.05
CA SER A 12 4.49 -11.01 3.47
C SER A 12 4.63 -11.55 4.88
N SER A 13 5.83 -11.97 5.22
CA SER A 13 6.20 -12.53 6.51
C SER A 13 7.13 -11.59 7.26
N PHE A 14 6.72 -11.08 8.44
CA PHE A 14 7.51 -10.16 9.27
C PHE A 14 7.20 -10.23 10.75
N ASN A 15 8.17 -9.77 11.55
CA ASN A 15 7.97 -9.37 12.94
C ASN A 15 7.72 -7.86 13.00
N GLU A 16 6.55 -7.44 13.46
CA GLU A 16 6.26 -6.03 13.71
C GLU A 16 6.75 -5.64 15.11
N LEU A 17 7.50 -4.51 15.21
CA LEU A 17 7.76 -3.91 16.51
C LEU A 17 6.46 -3.30 17.04
N LYS A 18 5.84 -3.98 17.98
CA LYS A 18 4.86 -3.34 18.86
C LYS A 18 5.60 -2.85 20.09
N GLU A 19 5.42 -1.57 20.44
CA GLU A 19 5.78 -1.11 21.77
C GLU A 19 5.03 -1.98 22.79
N LYS A 20 5.77 -2.86 23.46
CA LYS A 20 5.34 -3.70 24.59
C LYS A 20 4.01 -4.46 24.39
N ASN A 21 4.04 -5.57 23.66
CA ASN A 21 3.40 -6.82 24.09
C ASN A 21 3.80 -7.95 23.15
N GLU A 22 4.30 -9.00 23.74
CA GLU A 22 4.77 -10.21 23.08
C GLU A 22 3.62 -10.88 22.32
N GLN A 23 3.63 -10.77 21.00
CA GLN A 23 2.92 -11.71 20.14
C GLN A 23 3.95 -12.41 19.29
N SER A 24 3.83 -13.74 19.23
CA SER A 24 4.66 -14.58 18.36
C SER A 24 4.71 -14.00 16.95
N PRO A 25 5.90 -14.00 16.32
CA PRO A 25 6.03 -13.51 14.96
C PRO A 25 5.14 -14.33 14.02
N SER A 26 4.21 -13.69 13.35
CA SER A 26 3.53 -14.33 12.25
C SER A 26 4.50 -14.45 11.08
N LEU A 27 4.68 -15.66 10.57
CA LEU A 27 5.53 -15.93 9.42
C LEU A 27 4.90 -15.45 8.12
N SER A 28 3.59 -15.25 8.11
CA SER A 28 2.85 -14.84 6.93
C SER A 28 1.65 -13.98 7.28
N GLY A 29 1.22 -13.12 6.35
CA GLY A 29 0.05 -12.29 6.60
C GLY A 29 -0.31 -11.37 5.45
N ILE A 30 -1.37 -10.61 5.67
CA ILE A 30 -1.83 -9.55 4.78
C ILE A 30 -1.70 -8.23 5.50
N GLN A 31 -0.89 -7.33 4.93
CA GLN A 31 -0.84 -5.95 5.35
C GLN A 31 -1.65 -5.11 4.37
N PHE A 32 -2.72 -4.52 4.85
CA PHE A 32 -3.54 -3.64 4.05
C PHE A 32 -2.94 -2.24 3.95
N GLN A 33 -3.50 -1.42 3.06
CA GLN A 33 -3.08 -0.04 2.85
C GLN A 33 -3.11 0.76 4.16
N THR A 34 -2.08 1.56 4.38
CA THR A 34 -1.92 2.34 5.60
C THR A 34 -1.51 3.77 5.32
N THR A 35 -1.96 4.71 6.15
CA THR A 35 -1.45 6.08 6.25
C THR A 35 -0.42 6.24 7.34
N GLN A 36 -0.14 5.18 8.09
CA GLN A 36 0.81 5.16 9.19
C GLN A 36 2.06 4.42 8.75
N TYR A 37 3.23 4.92 9.09
CA TYR A 37 4.46 4.16 8.91
C TYR A 37 4.54 3.05 9.96
N ARG A 38 5.16 1.93 9.59
CA ARG A 38 5.44 0.81 10.47
C ARG A 38 6.91 0.48 10.38
N ARG A 39 7.49 0.06 11.48
CA ARG A 39 8.89 -0.37 11.57
C ARG A 39 8.92 -1.86 11.87
N PHE A 40 9.71 -2.57 11.09
CA PHE A 40 9.97 -3.99 11.29
C PHE A 40 11.44 -4.16 11.60
N ILE A 41 11.76 -4.93 12.63
CA ILE A 41 13.13 -5.26 12.99
C ILE A 41 13.30 -6.77 12.91
N THR A 42 14.43 -7.19 12.36
CA THR A 42 14.90 -8.55 12.43
C THR A 42 16.36 -8.55 12.85
N THR A 43 16.76 -9.52 13.66
CA THR A 43 18.15 -9.72 14.13
C THR A 43 18.89 -10.74 13.25
N GLU A 44 18.21 -11.39 12.33
CA GLU A 44 18.74 -12.45 11.47
C GLU A 44 18.54 -12.11 10.00
N SER A 45 19.24 -12.83 9.15
CA SER A 45 18.99 -12.80 7.70
C SER A 45 17.57 -13.23 7.41
N PHE A 46 16.86 -12.47 6.61
CA PHE A 46 15.49 -12.77 6.24
C PHE A 46 15.26 -12.58 4.74
N GLY A 47 14.26 -13.29 4.24
CA GLY A 47 13.75 -13.12 2.89
C GLY A 47 12.26 -12.81 2.94
N ILE A 48 11.80 -11.99 2.00
CA ILE A 48 10.38 -11.69 1.83
C ILE A 48 9.94 -12.20 0.49
N PHE A 49 8.83 -12.92 0.50
CA PHE A 49 8.12 -13.29 -0.70
C PHE A 49 6.66 -12.84 -0.56
N GLY A 50 6.13 -12.18 -1.57
CA GLY A 50 4.75 -11.70 -1.53
C GLY A 50 4.27 -11.10 -2.84
N ALA A 51 3.02 -10.64 -2.86
CA ALA A 51 2.42 -9.94 -3.97
C ALA A 51 1.82 -8.61 -3.49
N TYR A 52 1.98 -7.58 -4.32
CA TYR A 52 1.31 -6.31 -4.12
C TYR A 52 -0.05 -6.32 -4.80
N ILE A 53 -1.10 -6.01 -4.04
CA ILE A 53 -2.48 -5.94 -4.51
C ILE A 53 -2.94 -4.49 -4.38
N TYR A 54 -3.50 -3.92 -5.45
CA TYR A 54 -4.11 -2.60 -5.37
C TYR A 54 -5.28 -2.59 -4.37
N PRO A 55 -5.43 -1.57 -3.51
CA PRO A 55 -6.53 -1.52 -2.53
C PRO A 55 -7.90 -1.70 -3.17
N PHE A 56 -8.14 -1.13 -4.35
CA PHE A 56 -9.41 -1.30 -5.05
C PHE A 56 -9.67 -2.74 -5.53
N ALA A 57 -8.67 -3.62 -5.51
CA ALA A 57 -8.84 -5.03 -5.81
C ALA A 57 -9.18 -5.89 -4.58
N VAL A 58 -9.02 -5.37 -3.36
CA VAL A 58 -9.34 -6.07 -2.11
C VAL A 58 -10.77 -6.63 -2.10
N PRO A 59 -11.82 -5.87 -2.49
CA PRO A 59 -13.18 -6.39 -2.53
C PRO A 59 -13.37 -7.58 -3.48
N TYR A 60 -12.59 -7.66 -4.55
CA TYR A 60 -12.67 -8.76 -5.51
C TYR A 60 -12.02 -10.04 -5.00
N PHE A 61 -10.95 -9.93 -4.23
CA PHE A 61 -10.28 -11.09 -3.65
C PHE A 61 -10.94 -11.58 -2.36
N PHE A 62 -11.45 -10.67 -1.53
CA PHE A 62 -11.81 -10.98 -0.15
C PHE A 62 -13.27 -10.65 0.19
N ASN A 63 -14.04 -10.08 -0.73
CA ASN A 63 -15.45 -9.69 -0.56
C ASN A 63 -15.70 -8.76 0.64
N ILE A 64 -14.74 -7.89 0.94
CA ILE A 64 -14.83 -6.85 1.97
C ILE A 64 -14.48 -5.49 1.39
N PRO A 65 -15.15 -4.40 1.79
CA PRO A 65 -14.76 -3.07 1.38
C PRO A 65 -13.35 -2.72 1.87
N SER A 66 -12.54 -2.10 1.01
CA SER A 66 -11.17 -1.70 1.38
C SER A 66 -11.12 -0.72 2.55
N SER A 67 -12.20 0.06 2.76
CA SER A 67 -12.32 0.96 3.91
C SER A 67 -12.37 0.23 5.26
N GLN A 68 -12.79 -1.02 5.31
CA GLN A 68 -12.82 -1.82 6.53
C GLN A 68 -11.46 -2.43 6.88
N THR A 69 -10.51 -2.43 5.97
CA THR A 69 -9.18 -3.01 6.15
C THR A 69 -8.07 -1.98 6.24
N SER A 70 -8.38 -0.71 6.04
CA SER A 70 -7.39 0.38 6.09
C SER A 70 -6.70 0.45 7.46
N ASN A 71 -5.36 0.58 7.44
CA ASN A 71 -4.49 0.58 8.61
C ASN A 71 -4.45 -0.74 9.42
N LEU A 72 -4.98 -1.83 8.87
CA LEU A 72 -5.00 -3.13 9.52
C LEU A 72 -3.95 -4.07 8.90
N ALA A 73 -3.49 -5.00 9.71
CA ALA A 73 -2.71 -6.16 9.30
C ALA A 73 -3.21 -7.39 10.03
N PHE A 74 -3.20 -8.52 9.36
CA PHE A 74 -3.63 -9.80 9.91
C PHE A 74 -2.66 -10.89 9.49
N ASP A 75 -2.42 -11.87 10.35
CA ASP A 75 -1.86 -13.13 9.89
C ASP A 75 -2.87 -13.89 9.00
N PHE A 76 -2.36 -14.85 8.23
CA PHE A 76 -3.20 -15.60 7.31
C PHE A 76 -4.26 -16.45 8.02
N ASP A 77 -3.97 -16.96 9.18
CA ASP A 77 -4.94 -17.78 9.94
C ASP A 77 -6.10 -16.92 10.43
N THR A 78 -5.81 -15.76 11.04
CA THR A 78 -6.83 -14.81 11.52
C THR A 78 -7.72 -14.30 10.39
N PHE A 79 -7.13 -13.98 9.23
CA PHE A 79 -7.88 -13.33 8.14
C PHE A 79 -8.58 -14.33 7.20
N LEU A 80 -7.92 -15.45 6.90
CA LEU A 80 -8.38 -16.43 5.91
C LEU A 80 -8.80 -17.77 6.53
N SER A 81 -8.56 -17.95 7.82
CA SER A 81 -8.83 -19.19 8.54
C SER A 81 -8.08 -20.39 7.89
N ARG A 82 -8.72 -21.55 7.76
CA ARG A 82 -8.11 -22.76 7.18
C ARG A 82 -7.46 -22.53 5.80
N PRO A 83 -8.07 -21.85 4.82
CA PRO A 83 -7.41 -21.54 3.55
C PRO A 83 -6.11 -20.75 3.69
N GLY A 84 -5.99 -19.92 4.72
CA GLY A 84 -4.78 -19.16 5.01
C GLY A 84 -3.65 -20.04 5.52
N ARG A 85 -3.95 -20.95 6.45
CA ARG A 85 -2.97 -21.93 6.94
C ARG A 85 -2.46 -22.85 5.81
N GLU A 86 -3.37 -23.34 4.97
CA GLU A 86 -3.01 -24.18 3.82
C GLU A 86 -2.12 -23.45 2.83
N LEU A 87 -2.40 -22.15 2.57
CA LEU A 87 -1.57 -21.30 1.71
C LEU A 87 -0.17 -21.08 2.31
N GLU A 88 -0.10 -20.77 3.59
CA GLU A 88 1.17 -20.60 4.31
C GLU A 88 2.03 -21.83 4.22
N GLU A 89 1.48 -22.99 4.55
CA GLU A 89 2.18 -24.28 4.49
C GLU A 89 2.72 -24.58 3.08
N GLN A 90 1.90 -24.40 2.06
CA GLN A 90 2.32 -24.62 0.67
C GLN A 90 3.45 -23.68 0.23
N ILE A 91 3.39 -22.41 0.62
CA ILE A 91 4.43 -21.41 0.31
C ILE A 91 5.73 -21.74 1.05
N MET A 92 5.66 -22.16 2.31
CA MET A 92 6.82 -22.51 3.11
C MET A 92 7.52 -23.78 2.60
N LEU A 93 6.75 -24.78 2.16
CA LEU A 93 7.28 -26.03 1.59
C LEU A 93 7.78 -25.86 0.14
N ALA A 94 7.49 -24.77 -0.53
CA ALA A 94 7.90 -24.56 -1.92
C ALA A 94 9.42 -24.39 -2.04
N GLY A 95 10.06 -25.20 -2.90
CA GLY A 95 11.51 -25.27 -3.04
C GLY A 95 12.17 -24.04 -3.66
N ASN A 96 11.39 -23.12 -4.27
CA ASN A 96 11.91 -21.89 -4.89
C ASN A 96 10.81 -20.82 -5.07
N ASN A 97 11.24 -19.59 -5.36
CA ASN A 97 10.31 -18.46 -5.52
C ASN A 97 9.36 -18.61 -6.72
N TYR A 98 9.76 -19.34 -7.76
CA TYR A 98 8.88 -19.60 -8.90
C TYR A 98 7.66 -20.43 -8.47
N LYS A 99 7.91 -21.49 -7.71
CA LYS A 99 6.84 -22.33 -7.18
C LYS A 99 5.95 -21.58 -6.18
N ARG A 100 6.54 -20.73 -5.34
CA ARG A 100 5.77 -19.84 -4.45
C ARG A 100 4.85 -18.91 -5.24
N ALA A 101 5.34 -18.35 -6.36
CA ALA A 101 4.54 -17.47 -7.22
C ALA A 101 3.37 -18.22 -7.87
N GLU A 102 3.58 -19.46 -8.33
CA GLU A 102 2.49 -20.30 -8.87
C GLU A 102 1.40 -20.55 -7.81
N ILE A 103 1.80 -20.95 -6.59
CA ILE A 103 0.88 -21.23 -5.49
C ILE A 103 0.07 -19.98 -5.15
N LEU A 104 0.73 -18.85 -4.92
CA LEU A 104 0.06 -17.60 -4.58
C LEU A 104 -0.86 -17.11 -5.70
N SER A 105 -0.42 -17.22 -6.95
CA SER A 105 -1.24 -16.85 -8.12
C SER A 105 -2.48 -17.72 -8.25
N ALA A 106 -2.33 -19.04 -8.08
CA ALA A 106 -3.46 -19.96 -8.11
C ALA A 106 -4.49 -19.66 -7.03
N PHE A 107 -4.02 -19.37 -5.80
CA PHE A 107 -4.88 -18.96 -4.70
C PHE A 107 -5.65 -17.66 -5.02
N LEU A 108 -4.96 -16.62 -5.49
CA LEU A 108 -5.60 -15.34 -5.84
C LEU A 108 -6.59 -15.49 -7.00
N ILE A 109 -6.27 -16.27 -8.02
CA ILE A 109 -7.18 -16.54 -9.14
C ILE A 109 -8.43 -17.29 -8.66
N ALA A 110 -8.28 -18.27 -7.77
CA ALA A 110 -9.42 -18.99 -7.20
C ALA A 110 -10.34 -18.03 -6.41
N ARG A 111 -9.78 -17.14 -5.62
CA ARG A 111 -10.52 -16.10 -4.90
C ARG A 111 -11.26 -15.16 -5.84
N LEU A 112 -10.61 -14.71 -6.90
CA LEU A 112 -11.20 -13.81 -7.89
C LEU A 112 -12.40 -14.45 -8.60
N ARG A 113 -12.32 -15.76 -8.90
CA ARG A 113 -13.42 -16.50 -9.55
C ARG A 113 -14.64 -16.72 -8.66
N GLN A 114 -14.45 -16.72 -7.34
CA GLN A 114 -15.53 -16.88 -6.36
C GLN A 114 -16.35 -15.60 -6.17
N ASN A 115 -15.81 -14.46 -6.52
CA ASN A 115 -16.42 -13.17 -6.28
C ASN A 115 -16.97 -12.58 -7.60
N VAL A 116 -18.23 -12.17 -7.58
CA VAL A 116 -18.87 -11.54 -8.72
C VAL A 116 -18.28 -10.14 -8.92
N LEU A 117 -17.74 -9.89 -10.11
CA LEU A 117 -17.25 -8.57 -10.49
C LEU A 117 -18.44 -7.60 -10.54
N LYS A 118 -18.42 -6.58 -9.70
CA LYS A 118 -19.39 -5.47 -9.77
C LYS A 118 -18.90 -4.44 -10.78
N ASP A 119 -19.84 -3.72 -11.43
CA ASP A 119 -19.52 -2.57 -12.30
C ASP A 119 -18.65 -1.56 -11.55
N ASP A 120 -17.44 -1.31 -12.05
CA ASP A 120 -16.41 -0.63 -11.28
C ASP A 120 -15.87 0.63 -11.94
N ARG A 121 -16.77 1.56 -12.25
CA ARG A 121 -16.39 2.92 -12.64
C ARG A 121 -15.48 3.60 -11.61
N ILE A 122 -15.60 3.23 -10.35
CA ILE A 122 -14.76 3.76 -9.27
C ILE A 122 -13.33 3.20 -9.34
N ALA A 123 -13.14 1.92 -9.69
CA ALA A 123 -11.77 1.39 -9.89
C ALA A 123 -11.06 2.11 -11.05
N VAL A 124 -11.79 2.46 -12.10
CA VAL A 124 -11.25 3.30 -13.19
C VAL A 124 -10.87 4.68 -12.66
N ALA A 125 -11.71 5.30 -11.84
CA ALA A 125 -11.41 6.60 -11.22
C ALA A 125 -10.14 6.52 -10.34
N ILE A 126 -10.01 5.46 -9.54
CA ILE A 126 -8.84 5.26 -8.68
C ILE A 126 -7.57 5.08 -9.53
N ARG A 127 -7.62 4.27 -10.60
CA ARG A 127 -6.50 4.13 -11.55
C ARG A 127 -6.09 5.46 -12.15
N ASN A 128 -7.05 6.30 -12.52
CA ASN A 128 -6.77 7.63 -13.06
C ASN A 128 -6.10 8.55 -12.04
N VAL A 129 -6.44 8.46 -10.76
CA VAL A 129 -5.71 9.19 -9.70
C VAL A 129 -4.26 8.71 -9.59
N ILE A 130 -4.03 7.40 -9.72
CA ILE A 130 -2.68 6.81 -9.60
C ILE A 130 -1.80 7.17 -10.80
N HIS A 131 -2.33 7.07 -12.01
CA HIS A 131 -1.53 7.12 -13.25
C HIS A 131 -1.66 8.43 -14.01
N ASN A 132 -2.73 9.19 -13.78
CA ASN A 132 -3.08 10.34 -14.59
C ASN A 132 -3.18 11.60 -13.73
N LYS A 133 -2.16 12.44 -13.79
CA LYS A 133 -2.09 13.72 -13.03
C LYS A 133 -3.05 14.79 -13.56
N GLN A 134 -3.96 14.44 -14.45
CA GLN A 134 -4.90 15.37 -15.10
C GLN A 134 -5.85 16.03 -14.11
N TYR A 135 -6.28 15.30 -13.07
CA TYR A 135 -7.23 15.80 -12.09
C TYR A 135 -6.49 16.37 -10.88
N ARG A 136 -6.69 17.67 -10.63
CA ARG A 136 -6.07 18.38 -9.49
C ARG A 136 -6.98 18.47 -8.26
N THR A 137 -8.29 18.25 -8.45
CA THR A 137 -9.27 18.35 -7.37
C THR A 137 -10.24 17.16 -7.35
N VAL A 138 -10.79 16.89 -6.16
CA VAL A 138 -11.82 15.85 -5.99
C VAL A 138 -13.10 16.22 -6.76
N ALA A 139 -13.44 17.50 -6.87
CA ALA A 139 -14.59 17.97 -7.64
C ALA A 139 -14.46 17.61 -9.12
N GLN A 140 -13.31 17.88 -9.73
CA GLN A 140 -13.05 17.51 -11.13
C GLN A 140 -13.18 15.99 -11.36
N LEU A 141 -12.73 15.18 -10.39
CA LEU A 141 -12.91 13.72 -10.46
C LEU A 141 -14.39 13.35 -10.37
N ALA A 142 -15.13 13.87 -9.41
CA ALA A 142 -16.55 13.58 -9.26
C ALA A 142 -17.34 13.91 -10.51
N ASP A 143 -17.12 15.08 -11.09
CA ASP A 143 -17.76 15.55 -12.32
C ASP A 143 -17.44 14.63 -13.51
N ALA A 144 -16.19 14.21 -13.67
CA ALA A 144 -15.76 13.31 -14.74
C ALA A 144 -16.45 11.94 -14.70
N TYR A 145 -16.95 11.53 -13.54
CA TYR A 145 -17.67 10.26 -13.36
C TYR A 145 -19.18 10.44 -13.15
N ASN A 146 -19.72 11.65 -13.38
CA ASN A 146 -21.13 11.99 -13.21
C ASN A 146 -21.67 11.63 -11.81
N LEU A 147 -20.89 11.92 -10.77
CA LEU A 147 -21.24 11.70 -9.37
C LEU A 147 -21.23 13.02 -8.61
N SER A 148 -22.12 13.17 -7.63
CA SER A 148 -21.95 14.23 -6.64
C SER A 148 -20.66 14.01 -5.83
N ALA A 149 -20.03 15.09 -5.36
CA ALA A 149 -18.81 14.99 -4.54
C ALA A 149 -18.96 14.03 -3.36
N ARG A 150 -20.12 14.04 -2.68
CA ARG A 150 -20.42 13.13 -1.56
C ARG A 150 -20.51 11.66 -1.98
N GLN A 151 -21.16 11.38 -3.12
CA GLN A 151 -21.27 10.02 -3.66
C GLN A 151 -19.89 9.50 -4.10
N PHE A 152 -19.10 10.37 -4.77
CA PHE A 152 -17.76 10.03 -5.19
C PHE A 152 -16.86 9.73 -3.99
N ASP A 153 -16.82 10.61 -2.99
CA ASP A 153 -16.00 10.42 -1.78
C ASP A 153 -16.33 9.09 -1.08
N ARG A 154 -17.62 8.81 -0.86
CA ARG A 154 -18.05 7.56 -0.22
C ARG A 154 -17.62 6.33 -1.01
N ARG A 155 -17.96 6.26 -2.31
CA ARG A 155 -17.64 5.10 -3.16
C ARG A 155 -16.13 4.92 -3.32
N PHE A 156 -15.41 6.03 -3.49
CA PHE A 156 -13.95 6.00 -3.59
C PHE A 156 -13.33 5.44 -2.31
N LYS A 157 -13.77 5.91 -1.14
CA LYS A 157 -13.29 5.43 0.16
C LYS A 157 -13.60 3.95 0.36
N GLU A 158 -14.79 3.49 0.00
CA GLU A 158 -15.18 2.08 0.07
C GLU A 158 -14.25 1.19 -0.76
N SER A 159 -13.87 1.63 -1.95
CA SER A 159 -13.04 0.86 -2.89
C SER A 159 -11.54 1.06 -2.66
N ALA A 160 -11.07 2.28 -2.36
CA ALA A 160 -9.64 2.57 -2.21
C ALA A 160 -9.14 2.53 -0.75
N GLY A 161 -10.03 2.44 0.21
CA GLY A 161 -9.71 2.43 1.64
C GLY A 161 -9.53 3.81 2.26
N PHE A 162 -9.19 4.83 1.49
CA PHE A 162 -9.01 6.20 1.94
C PHE A 162 -9.83 7.18 1.11
N SER A 163 -10.04 8.41 1.64
CA SER A 163 -10.68 9.46 0.88
C SER A 163 -9.87 9.81 -0.39
N PRO A 164 -10.51 10.31 -1.45
CA PRO A 164 -9.80 10.77 -2.65
C PRO A 164 -8.70 11.77 -2.32
N LYS A 165 -8.95 12.68 -1.38
CA LYS A 165 -7.97 13.70 -0.94
C LYS A 165 -6.72 13.03 -0.34
N THR A 166 -6.90 12.08 0.57
CA THR A 166 -5.80 11.32 1.19
C THR A 166 -5.03 10.55 0.13
N TYR A 167 -5.75 9.90 -0.79
CA TYR A 167 -5.15 9.12 -1.85
C TYR A 167 -4.30 9.99 -2.80
N MET A 168 -4.79 11.17 -3.19
CA MET A 168 -4.03 12.14 -3.98
C MET A 168 -2.79 12.66 -3.24
N ARG A 169 -2.85 12.87 -1.91
CA ARG A 169 -1.68 13.22 -1.10
C ARG A 169 -0.62 12.12 -1.16
N LEU A 170 -1.02 10.86 -0.98
CA LEU A 170 -0.12 9.70 -1.04
C LEU A 170 0.51 9.54 -2.43
N THR A 171 -0.26 9.71 -3.51
CA THR A 171 0.27 9.68 -4.89
C THR A 171 1.34 10.73 -5.10
N ARG A 172 1.06 11.97 -4.69
CA ARG A 172 1.99 13.09 -4.80
C ARG A 172 3.28 12.83 -4.02
N LEU A 173 3.14 12.31 -2.79
CA LEU A 173 4.28 11.95 -1.97
C LEU A 173 5.12 10.85 -2.61
N GLN A 174 4.51 9.80 -3.16
CA GLN A 174 5.25 8.76 -3.87
C GLN A 174 6.03 9.29 -5.07
N ASP A 175 5.43 10.19 -5.84
CA ASP A 175 6.12 10.84 -6.95
C ASP A 175 7.35 11.64 -6.48
N ALA A 176 7.20 12.34 -5.37
CA ALA A 176 8.31 13.09 -4.77
C ALA A 176 9.42 12.17 -4.25
N LEU A 177 9.05 11.06 -3.60
CA LEU A 177 10.02 10.09 -3.10
C LEU A 177 10.78 9.36 -4.23
N ARG A 178 10.19 9.19 -5.41
CA ARG A 178 10.88 8.63 -6.59
C ARG A 178 12.00 9.52 -7.15
N GLN A 179 11.97 10.82 -6.81
CA GLN A 179 13.00 11.78 -7.23
C GLN A 179 14.24 11.82 -6.32
N TYR A 180 14.39 10.85 -5.42
CA TYR A 180 15.48 10.78 -4.43
C TYR A 180 16.90 10.90 -4.99
N ASN A 181 17.19 10.32 -6.13
CA ASN A 181 18.53 10.29 -6.73
C ASN A 181 18.72 11.35 -7.81
N THR A 182 17.94 12.43 -7.78
CA THR A 182 18.11 13.55 -8.70
C THR A 182 18.92 14.66 -8.03
N ASP A 183 19.61 15.49 -8.83
CA ASP A 183 20.35 16.67 -8.35
C ASP A 183 19.43 17.82 -7.93
N LYS A 184 18.13 17.55 -7.73
CA LYS A 184 17.12 18.54 -7.38
C LYS A 184 17.11 18.84 -5.90
N THR A 185 16.88 20.11 -5.58
CA THR A 185 16.62 20.54 -4.21
C THR A 185 15.24 20.05 -3.74
N LEU A 186 15.04 19.95 -2.42
CA LEU A 186 13.73 19.60 -1.86
C LEU A 186 12.62 20.57 -2.31
N THR A 187 12.95 21.85 -2.51
CA THR A 187 12.02 22.86 -3.03
C THR A 187 11.59 22.54 -4.46
N GLN A 188 12.54 22.21 -5.33
CA GLN A 188 12.25 21.82 -6.71
C GLN A 188 11.39 20.56 -6.78
N ILE A 189 11.74 19.52 -6.01
CA ILE A 189 10.96 18.30 -5.92
C ILE A 189 9.52 18.60 -5.46
N ALA A 190 9.37 19.42 -4.41
CA ALA A 190 8.06 19.79 -3.89
C ALA A 190 7.19 20.46 -4.97
N LEU A 191 7.71 21.50 -5.64
CA LEU A 191 6.96 22.24 -6.65
C LEU A 191 6.61 21.38 -7.88
N GLU A 192 7.54 20.57 -8.38
CA GLU A 192 7.31 19.68 -9.52
C GLU A 192 6.26 18.59 -9.21
N CYS A 193 6.20 18.14 -7.96
CA CYS A 193 5.20 17.17 -7.52
C CYS A 193 3.87 17.82 -7.11
N GLY A 194 3.72 19.15 -7.26
CA GLY A 194 2.47 19.87 -7.03
C GLY A 194 2.17 20.14 -5.55
N TYR A 195 3.20 20.25 -4.72
CA TYR A 195 3.08 20.84 -3.39
C TYR A 195 3.04 22.37 -3.52
N TYR A 196 2.35 23.02 -2.59
CA TYR A 196 2.30 24.46 -2.53
C TYR A 196 3.67 25.07 -2.21
N ASP A 197 4.37 24.46 -1.25
CA ASP A 197 5.71 24.85 -0.82
C ASP A 197 6.49 23.65 -0.25
N GLN A 198 7.75 23.87 0.08
CA GLN A 198 8.61 22.88 0.71
C GLN A 198 8.11 22.45 2.09
N SER A 199 7.50 23.34 2.87
CA SER A 199 7.02 23.03 4.23
C SER A 199 5.89 22.02 4.20
N HIS A 200 4.97 22.17 3.25
CA HIS A 200 3.89 21.22 3.01
C HIS A 200 4.44 19.84 2.59
N PHE A 201 5.45 19.82 1.74
CA PHE A 201 6.15 18.57 1.37
C PHE A 201 6.82 17.91 2.58
N ILE A 202 7.58 18.68 3.39
CA ILE A 202 8.23 18.18 4.61
C ILE A 202 7.21 17.62 5.59
N HIS A 203 6.06 18.29 5.74
CA HIS A 203 4.98 17.81 6.60
C HIS A 203 4.46 16.43 6.15
N ASP A 204 4.14 16.27 4.85
CA ASP A 204 3.66 15.00 4.31
C ASP A 204 4.72 13.89 4.45
N VAL A 205 6.01 14.16 4.17
CA VAL A 205 7.06 13.16 4.38
C VAL A 205 7.14 12.72 5.84
N LYS A 206 7.13 13.66 6.78
CA LYS A 206 7.17 13.32 8.21
C LYS A 206 5.96 12.52 8.65
N GLU A 207 4.77 12.92 8.24
CA GLU A 207 3.51 12.24 8.60
C GLU A 207 3.51 10.79 8.12
N PHE A 208 3.88 10.55 6.87
CA PHE A 208 3.74 9.23 6.26
C PHE A 208 4.97 8.32 6.38
N THR A 209 6.16 8.88 6.63
CA THR A 209 7.41 8.07 6.75
C THR A 209 7.99 8.07 8.17
N GLY A 210 7.56 8.99 9.02
CA GLY A 210 8.15 9.21 10.35
C GLY A 210 9.49 9.94 10.33
N TYR A 211 9.99 10.37 9.17
CA TYR A 211 11.30 10.99 9.03
C TYR A 211 11.25 12.34 8.33
N HIS A 212 12.21 13.22 8.64
CA HIS A 212 12.44 14.42 7.83
C HIS A 212 12.99 14.02 6.44
N PRO A 213 12.61 14.71 5.33
CA PRO A 213 13.08 14.36 3.99
C PRO A 213 14.59 14.21 3.88
N GLY A 214 15.36 15.15 4.43
CA GLY A 214 16.82 15.09 4.39
C GLY A 214 17.40 13.84 5.06
N PHE A 215 16.77 13.35 6.14
CA PHE A 215 17.16 12.11 6.80
C PHE A 215 16.68 10.89 6.00
N TYR A 216 15.43 10.91 5.54
CA TYR A 216 14.87 9.84 4.69
C TYR A 216 15.71 9.66 3.42
N PHE A 217 16.05 10.75 2.75
CA PHE A 217 16.83 10.74 1.53
C PHE A 217 18.33 10.46 1.73
N SER A 218 18.87 10.66 2.93
CA SER A 218 20.29 10.28 3.20
C SER A 218 20.53 8.79 3.20
N GLY A 219 19.48 7.97 3.23
CA GLY A 219 19.58 6.51 3.37
C GLY A 219 20.03 6.05 4.76
N LYS A 220 20.12 6.98 5.74
CA LYS A 220 20.54 6.72 7.12
C LYS A 220 19.36 6.45 8.07
N ALA A 221 18.13 6.49 7.57
CA ALA A 221 16.97 6.17 8.36
C ALA A 221 17.07 4.71 8.85
N GLU A 222 16.88 4.51 10.15
CA GLU A 222 16.92 3.19 10.77
C GLU A 222 16.00 2.22 10.02
N GLY A 223 16.47 1.00 9.77
CA GLY A 223 15.71 -0.05 9.10
C GLY A 223 15.53 0.14 7.59
N THR A 224 16.20 1.11 6.96
CA THR A 224 16.13 1.31 5.51
C THR A 224 17.07 0.42 4.70
N GLU A 225 17.72 -0.53 5.32
CA GLU A 225 18.63 -1.48 4.64
C GLU A 225 17.88 -2.44 3.71
N TYR A 226 16.57 -2.53 3.83
CA TYR A 226 15.75 -3.26 2.87
C TYR A 226 15.64 -2.48 1.56
N ARG A 227 16.63 -2.67 0.69
CA ARG A 227 16.63 -2.17 -0.68
C ARG A 227 16.33 -3.35 -1.59
N ASN A 228 15.26 -3.26 -2.37
CA ASN A 228 15.13 -4.16 -3.53
C ASN A 228 16.30 -3.85 -4.48
N THR A 229 17.26 -4.75 -4.52
CA THR A 229 18.30 -4.78 -5.56
C THR A 229 17.70 -5.32 -6.83
#